data_f6eabfc46eeab24b2d8a1b529cf97a5a
#
_entry.id   f6eabfc46eeab24b2d8a1b529cf97a5a
#
_cell.length_a   1.000
_cell.length_b   1.000
_cell.length_c   1.000
_cell.angle_alpha   90.00
_cell.angle_beta   90.00
_cell.angle_gamma   90.00
#
_symmetry.space_group_name_H-M   'P 1'
#
loop_
_entity.id
_entity.type
_entity.pdbx_description
1 polymer ?
#
loop_
_entity_poly.entity_id
_entity_poly.type
_entity_poly.pdbx_seq_one_letter_code
_entity_poly.pdbx_strand_id
1 'polypeptide(L)'
;MKPGSRLTVAKTLLVLFCFALFSFASKWGGDSFEIWLNGKMVLQQFVHVSKGVQTLQLSQTSENEKLDIYYRHCGQTGSNRYITIKDENGRPLKVWKFSDSNAAMSFRLKEILGLKKNKDSRLSLFYSSKQLPAGRLLATLNTSKENSIASK
;
A
#
# COMPACT_ATOMS: atom_id res chain seq x y z
N MET A 1 28.42 55.23 16.17
CA MET A 1 27.87 53.86 15.82
C MET A 1 28.82 53.23 14.82
N LYS A 2 29.51 52.15 15.18
CA LYS A 2 30.50 51.49 14.31
C LYS A 2 29.83 50.77 13.16
N PRO A 3 30.21 50.99 11.90
CA PRO A 3 29.54 50.39 10.71
C PRO A 3 29.65 48.86 10.63
N GLY A 4 30.52 48.25 11.44
CA GLY A 4 30.69 46.78 11.43
C GLY A 4 29.56 45.98 12.09
N SER A 5 28.78 46.57 12.98
CA SER A 5 27.75 45.83 13.71
C SER A 5 26.50 45.52 12.86
N ARG A 6 26.16 46.35 11.90
CA ARG A 6 25.01 46.12 11.01
C ARG A 6 25.25 45.00 9.99
N LEU A 7 26.49 44.86 9.52
CA LEU A 7 26.85 43.82 8.57
C LEU A 7 26.94 42.44 9.24
N THR A 8 27.38 42.37 10.49
CA THR A 8 27.36 41.11 11.27
C THR A 8 25.95 40.66 11.61
N VAL A 9 25.07 41.59 12.03
CA VAL A 9 23.66 41.29 12.30
C VAL A 9 22.95 40.79 11.03
N ALA A 10 23.19 41.42 9.88
CA ALA A 10 22.59 40.99 8.62
C ALA A 10 23.04 39.56 8.21
N LYS A 11 24.35 39.24 8.39
CA LYS A 11 24.85 37.89 8.12
C LYS A 11 24.28 36.85 9.06
N THR A 12 24.11 37.16 10.34
CA THR A 12 23.52 36.24 11.32
C THR A 12 22.04 36.00 11.02
N LEU A 13 21.30 37.03 10.64
CA LEU A 13 19.89 36.92 10.21
C LEU A 13 19.74 36.08 8.95
N LEU A 14 20.63 36.22 7.97
CA LEU A 14 20.63 35.43 6.76
C LEU A 14 20.87 33.95 7.05
N VAL A 15 21.83 33.62 7.92
CA VAL A 15 22.10 32.23 8.31
C VAL A 15 20.91 31.62 9.07
N LEU A 16 20.31 32.34 10.00
CA LEU A 16 19.09 31.90 10.70
C LEU A 16 17.92 31.68 9.75
N PHE A 17 17.77 32.54 8.75
CA PHE A 17 16.74 32.39 7.73
C PHE A 17 16.95 31.14 6.86
N CYS A 18 18.22 30.86 6.49
CA CYS A 18 18.53 29.61 5.75
C CYS A 18 18.22 28.36 6.59
N PHE A 19 18.51 28.33 7.89
CA PHE A 19 18.16 27.23 8.77
C PHE A 19 16.65 27.05 8.91
N ALA A 20 15.88 28.14 8.93
CA ALA A 20 14.42 28.08 8.95
C ALA A 20 13.82 27.44 7.69
N LEU A 21 14.43 27.65 6.52
CA LEU A 21 13.97 27.04 5.27
C LEU A 21 14.15 25.51 5.23
N PHE A 22 15.18 24.97 5.87
CA PHE A 22 15.37 23.53 5.99
C PHE A 22 14.35 22.84 6.90
N SER A 23 13.68 23.58 7.79
CA SER A 23 12.65 23.03 8.69
C SER A 23 11.34 22.75 7.99
N PHE A 24 11.10 23.26 6.79
CA PHE A 24 9.90 23.03 5.97
C PHE A 24 10.01 21.85 5.01
N ALA A 25 11.07 21.02 5.09
CA ALA A 25 11.09 19.73 4.45
C ALA A 25 10.08 18.79 5.14
N SER A 26 8.81 19.20 5.21
CA SER A 26 7.73 18.34 5.61
C SER A 26 7.67 17.21 4.61
N LYS A 27 7.57 15.98 5.10
CA LYS A 27 7.43 14.74 4.33
C LYS A 27 6.13 14.78 3.49
N TRP A 28 6.14 15.60 2.45
CA TRP A 28 5.11 15.63 1.43
C TRP A 28 5.35 14.46 0.50
N GLY A 29 4.83 13.33 0.87
CA GLY A 29 4.92 12.11 0.10
C GLY A 29 4.83 10.95 1.04
N GLY A 30 3.71 10.28 1.06
CA GLY A 30 3.51 9.03 1.76
C GLY A 30 3.58 7.88 0.78
N ASP A 31 3.78 6.68 1.29
CA ASP A 31 3.55 5.47 0.52
C ASP A 31 2.13 5.46 -0.04
N SER A 32 1.97 4.80 -1.16
CA SER A 32 0.67 4.55 -1.77
C SER A 32 0.60 3.14 -2.32
N PHE A 33 -0.61 2.62 -2.46
CA PHE A 33 -0.81 1.36 -3.14
C PHE A 33 -2.07 1.36 -3.98
N GLU A 34 -2.06 0.53 -4.98
CA GLU A 34 -3.16 0.28 -5.90
C GLU A 34 -3.39 -1.22 -6.01
N ILE A 35 -4.66 -1.61 -6.10
CA ILE A 35 -5.08 -2.97 -6.38
C ILE A 35 -5.91 -2.95 -7.64
N TRP A 36 -5.53 -3.80 -8.59
CA TRP A 36 -6.14 -3.91 -9.89
C TRP A 36 -6.65 -5.34 -10.09
N LEU A 37 -7.85 -5.47 -10.60
CA LEU A 37 -8.47 -6.74 -10.96
C LEU A 37 -8.74 -6.75 -12.45
N ASN A 38 -8.11 -7.68 -13.18
CA ASN A 38 -8.20 -7.76 -14.65
C ASN A 38 -7.91 -6.45 -15.37
N GLY A 39 -6.89 -5.70 -14.93
CA GLY A 39 -6.53 -4.42 -15.52
C GLY A 39 -7.45 -3.25 -15.12
N LYS A 40 -8.46 -3.47 -14.28
CA LYS A 40 -9.31 -2.42 -13.72
C LYS A 40 -8.87 -2.10 -12.29
N MET A 41 -8.60 -0.84 -12.00
CA MET A 41 -8.29 -0.40 -10.64
C MET A 41 -9.53 -0.50 -9.75
N VAL A 42 -9.43 -1.30 -8.68
CA VAL A 42 -10.52 -1.52 -7.72
C VAL A 42 -10.27 -0.83 -6.38
N LEU A 43 -9.02 -0.52 -6.08
CA LEU A 43 -8.66 0.20 -4.86
C LEU A 43 -7.40 1.02 -5.09
N GLN A 44 -7.40 2.27 -4.63
CA GLN A 44 -6.24 3.12 -4.49
C GLN A 44 -6.24 3.78 -3.13
N GLN A 45 -5.13 3.77 -2.44
CA GLN A 45 -4.99 4.41 -1.14
C GLN A 45 -3.63 5.07 -0.97
N PHE A 46 -3.66 6.31 -0.49
CA PHE A 46 -2.49 7.02 0.03
C PHE A 46 -2.39 6.77 1.52
N VAL A 47 -1.24 6.34 1.97
CA VAL A 47 -1.04 5.85 3.34
C VAL A 47 -1.20 6.94 4.41
N HIS A 48 -0.87 8.17 4.08
CA HIS A 48 -1.02 9.31 4.97
C HIS A 48 -2.50 9.75 5.18
N VAL A 49 -3.38 9.27 4.30
CA VAL A 49 -4.83 9.54 4.42
C VAL A 49 -5.47 8.28 5.01
N SER A 50 -5.68 8.27 6.31
CA SER A 50 -6.31 7.13 7.00
C SER A 50 -7.80 7.03 6.63
N LYS A 51 -8.09 6.21 5.62
CA LYS A 51 -9.48 5.86 5.24
C LYS A 51 -9.96 4.53 5.84
N GLY A 52 -9.19 3.97 6.78
CA GLY A 52 -9.44 2.63 7.30
C GLY A 52 -9.10 1.53 6.28
N VAL A 53 -9.25 0.28 6.71
CA VAL A 53 -9.02 -0.88 5.86
C VAL A 53 -10.24 -1.10 4.97
N GLN A 54 -10.03 -1.15 3.65
CA GLN A 54 -11.08 -1.39 2.68
C GLN A 54 -11.33 -2.90 2.52
N THR A 55 -12.58 -3.25 2.27
CA THR A 55 -12.96 -4.63 1.94
C THR A 55 -13.17 -4.76 0.44
N LEU A 56 -12.44 -5.68 -0.19
CA LEU A 56 -12.62 -6.04 -1.59
C LEU A 56 -13.56 -7.23 -1.69
N GLN A 57 -14.63 -7.08 -2.45
CA GLN A 57 -15.52 -8.17 -2.81
C GLN A 57 -14.96 -8.89 -4.03
N LEU A 58 -14.68 -10.17 -3.88
CA LEU A 58 -14.16 -11.01 -4.96
C LEU A 58 -15.28 -11.97 -5.41
N SER A 59 -15.61 -11.93 -6.70
CA SER A 59 -16.56 -12.88 -7.28
C SER A 59 -15.91 -14.24 -7.49
N GLN A 60 -16.63 -15.33 -7.22
CA GLN A 60 -16.14 -16.69 -7.49
C GLN A 60 -16.18 -17.07 -8.98
N THR A 61 -16.81 -16.25 -9.81
CA THR A 61 -17.03 -16.57 -11.25
C THR A 61 -15.77 -16.42 -12.10
N SER A 62 -14.71 -15.85 -11.56
CA SER A 62 -13.53 -15.47 -12.35
C SER A 62 -12.24 -16.10 -11.84
N GLU A 63 -12.19 -17.42 -11.81
CA GLU A 63 -10.99 -18.16 -11.40
C GLU A 63 -9.72 -17.80 -12.19
N ASN A 64 -9.88 -17.31 -13.40
CA ASN A 64 -8.78 -16.88 -14.28
C ASN A 64 -8.41 -15.41 -14.12
N GLU A 65 -9.09 -14.66 -13.27
CA GLU A 65 -8.79 -13.25 -13.07
C GLU A 65 -7.43 -13.06 -12.43
N LYS A 66 -6.79 -11.99 -12.90
CA LYS A 66 -5.48 -11.55 -12.42
C LYS A 66 -5.65 -10.43 -11.41
N LEU A 67 -5.03 -10.58 -10.25
CA LEU A 67 -4.89 -9.53 -9.27
C LEU A 67 -3.48 -8.94 -9.36
N ASP A 68 -3.39 -7.64 -9.59
CA ASP A 68 -2.14 -6.88 -9.64
C ASP A 68 -2.10 -5.89 -8.47
N ILE A 69 -1.01 -5.90 -7.73
CA ILE A 69 -0.78 -4.98 -6.61
C ILE A 69 0.44 -4.13 -6.93
N TYR A 70 0.26 -2.83 -6.88
CA TYR A 70 1.35 -1.86 -6.93
C TYR A 70 1.51 -1.26 -5.54
N TYR A 71 2.70 -1.33 -4.98
CA TYR A 71 3.07 -0.60 -3.78
C TYR A 71 4.22 0.34 -4.09
N ARG A 72 4.03 1.61 -3.82
CA ARG A 72 5.03 2.65 -4.06
C ARG A 72 5.52 3.23 -2.74
N HIS A 73 6.78 3.01 -2.45
CA HIS A 73 7.47 3.72 -1.39
C HIS A 73 7.82 5.12 -1.87
N CYS A 74 7.65 6.12 -1.02
CA CYS A 74 7.97 7.51 -1.35
C CYS A 74 9.44 7.64 -1.77
N GLY A 75 9.68 7.85 -3.08
CA GLY A 75 11.01 8.06 -3.64
C GLY A 75 11.96 6.86 -3.61
N GLN A 76 11.49 5.65 -3.29
CA GLN A 76 12.31 4.45 -3.19
C GLN A 76 11.75 3.29 -3.98
N THR A 77 12.65 2.45 -4.51
CA THR A 77 12.27 1.16 -5.10
C THR A 77 12.08 0.13 -3.98
N GLY A 78 10.96 -0.60 -4.02
CA GLY A 78 10.69 -1.67 -3.06
C GLY A 78 11.67 -2.83 -3.21
N SER A 79 12.29 -3.25 -2.11
CA SER A 79 13.24 -4.38 -2.04
C SER A 79 12.72 -5.46 -1.11
N ASN A 80 13.03 -6.73 -1.44
CA ASN A 80 12.51 -7.89 -0.70
C ASN A 80 11.00 -7.79 -0.48
N ARG A 81 10.26 -7.69 -1.59
CA ARG A 81 8.82 -7.48 -1.57
C ARG A 81 8.07 -8.79 -1.38
N TYR A 82 7.11 -8.79 -0.46
CA TYR A 82 6.26 -9.94 -0.17
C TYR A 82 4.80 -9.54 -0.16
N ILE A 83 3.96 -10.41 -0.68
CA ILE A 83 2.52 -10.40 -0.44
C ILE A 83 2.18 -11.62 0.40
N THR A 84 1.45 -11.39 1.47
CA THR A 84 1.02 -12.44 2.40
C THR A 84 -0.50 -12.42 2.53
N ILE A 85 -1.12 -13.57 2.32
CA ILE A 85 -2.52 -13.78 2.69
C ILE A 85 -2.56 -14.39 4.10
N LYS A 86 -3.35 -13.78 4.97
CA LYS A 86 -3.58 -14.25 6.35
C LYS A 86 -5.04 -14.59 6.55
N ASP A 87 -5.29 -15.54 7.45
CA ASP A 87 -6.64 -15.84 7.92
C ASP A 87 -7.15 -14.78 8.92
N GLU A 88 -8.36 -14.95 9.39
CA GLU A 88 -9.01 -14.07 10.39
C GLU A 88 -8.27 -14.02 11.74
N ASN A 89 -7.48 -15.04 12.06
CA ASN A 89 -6.64 -15.11 13.25
C ASN A 89 -5.24 -14.51 13.04
N GLY A 90 -4.99 -13.91 11.85
CA GLY A 90 -3.71 -13.32 11.51
C GLY A 90 -2.62 -14.33 11.13
N ARG A 91 -2.96 -15.64 11.00
CA ARG A 91 -2.00 -16.66 10.61
C ARG A 91 -1.73 -16.60 9.10
N PRO A 92 -0.46 -16.62 8.66
CA PRO A 92 -0.13 -16.62 7.25
C PRO A 92 -0.57 -17.95 6.60
N LEU A 93 -1.34 -17.85 5.53
CA LEU A 93 -1.77 -18.99 4.72
C LEU A 93 -0.89 -19.18 3.50
N LYS A 94 -0.47 -18.08 2.88
CA LYS A 94 0.43 -18.10 1.72
C LYS A 94 1.25 -16.84 1.65
N VAL A 95 2.50 -16.97 1.18
CA VAL A 95 3.44 -15.88 0.98
C VAL A 95 4.01 -15.99 -0.43
N TRP A 96 4.00 -14.88 -1.17
CA TRP A 96 4.69 -14.75 -2.45
C TRP A 96 5.82 -13.75 -2.29
N LYS A 97 6.98 -14.10 -2.84
CA LYS A 97 8.13 -13.20 -2.96
C LYS A 97 8.19 -12.62 -4.36
N PHE A 98 8.47 -11.34 -4.45
CA PHE A 98 8.62 -10.62 -5.71
C PHE A 98 9.99 -9.97 -5.82
N SER A 99 10.46 -9.75 -7.05
CA SER A 99 11.72 -9.07 -7.32
C SER A 99 11.70 -7.63 -6.82
N ASP A 100 12.89 -7.08 -6.58
CA ASP A 100 13.09 -5.68 -6.23
C ASP A 100 12.69 -4.82 -7.43
N SER A 101 11.60 -4.07 -7.28
CA SER A 101 11.01 -3.29 -8.38
C SER A 101 9.85 -2.44 -7.86
N ASN A 102 9.38 -1.52 -8.70
CA ASN A 102 8.11 -0.81 -8.54
C ASN A 102 7.01 -1.39 -9.46
N ALA A 103 7.31 -2.48 -10.17
CA ALA A 103 6.34 -3.15 -11.02
C ALA A 103 5.25 -3.87 -10.20
N ALA A 104 4.17 -4.24 -10.88
CA ALA A 104 3.08 -5.00 -10.29
C ALA A 104 3.55 -6.32 -9.67
N MET A 105 2.96 -6.63 -8.53
CA MET A 105 2.99 -7.95 -7.91
C MET A 105 1.73 -8.69 -8.32
N SER A 106 1.89 -9.67 -9.22
CA SER A 106 0.76 -10.30 -9.92
C SER A 106 0.57 -11.74 -9.48
N PHE A 107 -0.68 -12.14 -9.28
CA PHE A 107 -1.05 -13.53 -9.05
C PHE A 107 -2.49 -13.80 -9.51
N ARG A 108 -2.84 -15.08 -9.64
CA ARG A 108 -4.19 -15.47 -10.06
C ARG A 108 -5.14 -15.48 -8.89
N LEU A 109 -6.35 -15.00 -9.10
CA LEU A 109 -7.37 -14.94 -8.05
C LEU A 109 -7.71 -16.32 -7.49
N LYS A 110 -7.72 -17.37 -8.33
CA LYS A 110 -7.93 -18.76 -7.89
C LYS A 110 -6.98 -19.23 -6.80
N GLU A 111 -5.74 -18.70 -6.77
CA GLU A 111 -4.77 -19.06 -5.75
C GLU A 111 -5.15 -18.52 -4.37
N ILE A 112 -5.84 -17.37 -4.32
CA ILE A 112 -6.38 -16.78 -3.09
C ILE A 112 -7.68 -17.50 -2.69
N LEU A 113 -8.57 -17.71 -3.66
CA LEU A 113 -9.86 -18.36 -3.41
C LEU A 113 -9.68 -19.77 -2.86
N GLY A 114 -8.66 -20.51 -3.34
CA GLY A 114 -8.30 -21.84 -2.85
C GLY A 114 -7.79 -21.88 -1.40
N LEU A 115 -7.42 -20.75 -0.81
CA LEU A 115 -6.96 -20.68 0.58
C LEU A 115 -8.12 -20.59 1.59
N LYS A 116 -9.32 -20.34 1.14
CA LYS A 116 -10.49 -20.25 2.01
C LYS A 116 -10.90 -21.63 2.52
N LYS A 117 -11.03 -21.74 3.83
CA LYS A 117 -11.57 -22.96 4.47
C LYS A 117 -13.09 -23.05 4.37
N ASN A 118 -13.78 -21.90 4.53
CA ASN A 118 -15.23 -21.77 4.49
C ASN A 118 -15.64 -20.59 3.60
N LYS A 119 -16.89 -20.60 3.14
CA LYS A 119 -17.43 -19.53 2.28
C LYS A 119 -17.38 -18.15 2.92
N ASP A 120 -17.51 -18.08 4.25
CA ASP A 120 -17.57 -16.84 5.02
C ASP A 120 -16.22 -16.42 5.60
N SER A 121 -15.13 -17.17 5.35
CA SER A 121 -13.80 -16.85 5.87
C SER A 121 -13.31 -15.53 5.27
N ARG A 122 -12.94 -14.59 6.13
CA ARG A 122 -12.29 -13.35 5.75
C ARG A 122 -10.80 -13.60 5.59
N LEU A 123 -10.26 -13.15 4.47
CA LEU A 123 -8.82 -13.18 4.23
C LEU A 123 -8.28 -11.76 4.30
N SER A 124 -7.05 -11.62 4.74
CA SER A 124 -6.37 -10.35 4.83
C SER A 124 -5.17 -10.33 3.91
N LEU A 125 -5.07 -9.30 3.10
CA LEU A 125 -4.01 -9.08 2.13
C LEU A 125 -2.97 -8.12 2.72
N PHE A 126 -1.74 -8.62 2.94
CA PHE A 126 -0.64 -7.86 3.51
C PHE A 126 0.49 -7.68 2.51
N TYR A 127 1.12 -6.52 2.56
CA TYR A 127 2.39 -6.24 1.90
C TYR A 127 3.49 -6.04 2.93
N SER A 128 4.69 -6.52 2.64
CA SER A 128 5.91 -6.16 3.38
C SER A 128 7.11 -6.06 2.45
N SER A 129 8.12 -5.33 2.88
CA SER A 129 9.37 -5.12 2.16
C SER A 129 10.48 -4.75 3.12
N LYS A 130 11.72 -4.59 2.61
CA LYS A 130 12.83 -4.05 3.41
C LYS A 130 12.50 -2.66 3.97
N GLN A 131 11.79 -1.83 3.21
CA GLN A 131 11.38 -0.48 3.60
C GLN A 131 10.21 -0.49 4.59
N LEU A 132 9.45 -1.58 4.63
CA LEU A 132 8.29 -1.77 5.51
C LEU A 132 8.30 -3.15 6.15
N PRO A 133 9.24 -3.45 7.05
CA PRO A 133 9.42 -4.79 7.62
C PRO A 133 8.25 -5.23 8.50
N ALA A 134 7.57 -4.31 9.18
CA ALA A 134 6.36 -4.61 9.95
C ALA A 134 5.17 -5.02 9.07
N GLY A 135 5.25 -4.75 7.78
CA GLY A 135 4.17 -4.99 6.83
C GLY A 135 2.99 -4.03 7.00
N ARG A 136 2.08 -4.11 6.04
CA ARG A 136 0.85 -3.32 6.02
C ARG A 136 -0.31 -4.14 5.50
N LEU A 137 -1.43 -4.05 6.20
CA LEU A 137 -2.70 -4.55 5.71
C LEU A 137 -3.19 -3.63 4.60
N LEU A 138 -3.34 -4.19 3.39
CA LEU A 138 -3.80 -3.45 2.21
C LEU A 138 -5.32 -3.50 2.08
N ALA A 139 -5.90 -4.68 2.25
CA ALA A 139 -7.32 -4.90 2.14
C ALA A 139 -7.76 -6.17 2.87
N THR A 140 -9.03 -6.21 3.25
CA THR A 140 -9.72 -7.43 3.62
C THR A 140 -10.40 -7.99 2.36
N LEU A 141 -10.29 -9.29 2.14
CA LEU A 141 -10.85 -9.96 0.98
C LEU A 141 -12.08 -10.74 1.42
N ASN A 142 -13.22 -10.40 0.85
CA ASN A 142 -14.47 -11.13 1.05
C ASN A 142 -14.90 -11.76 -0.29
N THR A 143 -15.44 -12.96 -0.26
CA THR A 143 -16.00 -13.58 -1.46
C THR A 143 -17.50 -13.73 -1.27
N SER A 144 -18.28 -13.01 -2.03
CA SER A 144 -19.70 -13.28 -2.17
C SER A 144 -19.92 -14.26 -3.30
N LYS A 145 -20.82 -15.23 -3.12
CA LYS A 145 -21.50 -15.82 -4.27
C LYS A 145 -22.38 -14.72 -4.84
N GLU A 146 -22.19 -14.39 -6.09
CA GLU A 146 -23.16 -13.63 -6.83
C GLU A 146 -24.43 -14.49 -6.89
N ASN A 147 -25.41 -14.17 -6.04
CA ASN A 147 -26.76 -14.66 -6.24
C ASN A 147 -27.23 -14.02 -7.55
N SER A 148 -27.19 -14.79 -8.64
CA SER A 148 -27.94 -14.46 -9.85
C SER A 148 -29.40 -14.38 -9.43
N ILE A 149 -29.88 -13.19 -9.13
CA ILE A 149 -31.31 -12.91 -9.09
C ILE A 149 -31.74 -13.00 -10.53
N ALA A 150 -32.19 -14.20 -10.92
CA ALA A 150 -32.94 -14.36 -12.13
C ALA A 150 -34.17 -13.45 -12.03
N SER A 151 -34.12 -12.33 -12.72
CA SER A 151 -35.32 -11.51 -12.94
C SER A 151 -36.27 -12.32 -13.79
N LYS A 152 -37.38 -12.62 -13.17
CA LYS A 152 -38.54 -13.25 -13.79
C LYS A 152 -39.35 -12.16 -14.52
#